data_e1f199be701de2ef2e66a74a532f6f06
#
_entry.id   e1f199be701de2ef2e66a74a532f6f06
#
_cell.length_a   1.000
_cell.length_b   1.000
_cell.length_c   1.000
_cell.angle_alpha   90.00
_cell.angle_beta   90.00
_cell.angle_gamma   90.00
#
_symmetry.space_group_name_H-M   'P 1'
#
loop_
_entity.id
_entity.type
_entity.pdbx_description
1 polymer ?
#
loop_
_entity_poly.entity_id
_entity_poly.type
_entity_poly.pdbx_seq_one_letter_code
_entity_poly.pdbx_strand_id
1 'polypeptide(L)'
;MAAISDGFRNDEEVPSKAITMGIDTIMNAKSIIMTAWGEDKAAIVGNIVEGDITGDRPASYLQEHDNIELVIDETAAQELTRVKTPWLVGTCDWQPKFIRKAVAWLCGKVGKPILKLTYKDYIDHSLGELLEQGFLVYTNTHG
;
A
#
# COMPACT_ATOMS: atom_id res chain seq x y z
N MET A 1 20.55 0.09 -7.14
CA MET A 1 21.72 -0.71 -6.71
C MET A 1 21.58 -1.31 -5.29
N ALA A 2 20.53 -0.98 -4.52
CA ALA A 2 20.39 -1.50 -3.15
C ALA A 2 20.04 -3.00 -3.02
N ALA A 3 19.46 -3.62 -4.06
CA ALA A 3 19.00 -5.02 -3.99
C ALA A 3 20.11 -6.09 -4.08
N ILE A 4 21.34 -5.69 -4.43
CA ILE A 4 22.47 -6.64 -4.61
C ILE A 4 23.27 -6.82 -3.31
N SER A 5 23.15 -5.90 -2.35
CA SER A 5 23.87 -5.96 -1.07
C SER A 5 23.24 -6.85 0.00
N ASP A 6 21.96 -7.20 -0.15
CA ASP A 6 21.25 -8.07 0.77
C ASP A 6 21.79 -9.52 0.67
N GLY A 7 22.57 -9.92 1.64
CA GLY A 7 23.15 -11.25 1.74
C GLY A 7 24.70 -11.31 1.69
N PHE A 8 25.35 -10.20 1.42
CA PHE A 8 26.82 -10.09 1.44
C PHE A 8 27.31 -9.49 2.77
N ARG A 9 28.40 -10.02 3.30
CA ARG A 9 28.95 -9.61 4.61
C ARG A 9 29.71 -8.28 4.56
N ASN A 10 30.27 -7.93 3.41
CA ASN A 10 31.06 -6.73 3.20
C ASN A 10 30.83 -6.17 1.77
N ASP A 11 31.01 -4.87 1.57
CA ASP A 11 30.90 -4.22 0.26
C ASP A 11 31.87 -4.78 -0.78
N GLU A 12 33.00 -5.35 -0.36
CA GLU A 12 34.00 -5.98 -1.25
C GLU A 12 33.52 -7.33 -1.84
N GLU A 13 32.57 -7.99 -1.20
CA GLU A 13 31.98 -9.25 -1.67
C GLU A 13 30.84 -9.04 -2.67
N VAL A 14 30.35 -7.81 -2.82
CA VAL A 14 29.25 -7.49 -3.73
C VAL A 14 29.76 -7.52 -5.17
N PRO A 15 29.21 -8.38 -6.06
CA PRO A 15 29.60 -8.44 -7.44
C PRO A 15 29.36 -7.08 -8.14
N SER A 16 30.38 -6.58 -8.85
CA SER A 16 30.26 -5.34 -9.64
C SER A 16 29.43 -5.50 -10.92
N LYS A 17 29.17 -6.74 -11.33
CA LYS A 17 28.37 -7.10 -12.51
C LYS A 17 27.48 -8.30 -12.21
N ALA A 18 26.26 -8.27 -12.73
CA ALA A 18 25.31 -9.37 -12.65
C ALA A 18 24.63 -9.59 -14.00
N ILE A 19 24.19 -10.83 -14.24
CA ILE A 19 23.34 -11.18 -15.39
C ILE A 19 21.93 -11.38 -14.85
N THR A 20 20.96 -10.74 -15.46
CA THR A 20 19.55 -10.88 -15.14
C THR A 20 18.72 -11.06 -16.41
N MET A 21 17.54 -11.71 -16.28
CA MET A 21 16.57 -11.72 -17.36
C MET A 21 15.90 -10.36 -17.50
N GLY A 22 15.72 -9.91 -18.74
CA GLY A 22 14.93 -8.71 -19.02
C GLY A 22 13.45 -8.92 -18.73
N ILE A 23 12.74 -7.82 -18.45
CA ILE A 23 11.31 -7.86 -18.13
C ILE A 23 10.48 -8.51 -19.26
N ASP A 24 10.83 -8.26 -20.52
CA ASP A 24 10.14 -8.85 -21.67
C ASP A 24 10.17 -10.39 -21.66
N THR A 25 11.31 -10.97 -21.23
CA THR A 25 11.43 -12.42 -21.11
C THR A 25 10.54 -12.96 -19.99
N ILE A 26 10.46 -12.25 -18.87
CA ILE A 26 9.61 -12.59 -17.73
C ILE A 26 8.14 -12.50 -18.12
N MET A 27 7.73 -11.44 -18.83
CA MET A 27 6.36 -11.23 -19.29
C MET A 27 5.86 -12.26 -20.29
N ASN A 28 6.76 -12.97 -20.97
CA ASN A 28 6.39 -14.08 -21.86
C ASN A 28 6.09 -15.41 -21.14
N ALA A 29 6.23 -15.46 -19.80
CA ALA A 29 5.90 -16.64 -19.02
C ALA A 29 4.38 -16.89 -19.03
N LYS A 30 3.96 -18.16 -18.93
CA LYS A 30 2.54 -18.51 -18.83
C LYS A 30 1.92 -18.13 -17.47
N SER A 31 2.73 -18.10 -16.44
CA SER A 31 2.36 -17.76 -15.07
C SER A 31 3.58 -17.19 -14.36
N ILE A 32 3.36 -16.18 -13.56
CA ILE A 32 4.38 -15.51 -12.76
C ILE A 32 3.97 -15.58 -11.30
N ILE A 33 4.91 -15.98 -10.44
CA ILE A 33 4.77 -15.84 -8.98
C ILE A 33 5.81 -14.83 -8.52
N MET A 34 5.33 -13.70 -7.98
CA MET A 34 6.17 -12.70 -7.36
C MET A 34 6.11 -12.87 -5.86
N THR A 35 7.27 -12.92 -5.21
CA THR A 35 7.37 -13.06 -3.75
C THR A 35 8.10 -11.89 -3.14
N ALA A 36 7.63 -11.39 -1.99
CA ALA A 36 8.30 -10.37 -1.21
C ALA A 36 7.94 -10.48 0.28
N TRP A 37 8.89 -10.21 1.15
CA TRP A 37 8.70 -10.19 2.60
C TRP A 37 9.61 -9.16 3.27
N GLY A 38 9.16 -8.69 4.42
CA GLY A 38 9.84 -7.67 5.21
C GLY A 38 9.35 -6.26 4.93
N GLU A 39 9.43 -5.43 5.97
CA GLU A 39 8.97 -4.04 5.95
C GLU A 39 9.74 -3.18 4.93
N ASP A 40 11.02 -3.48 4.73
CA ASP A 40 11.89 -2.80 3.76
C ASP A 40 11.41 -2.95 2.30
N LYS A 41 10.58 -3.95 2.02
CA LYS A 41 9.96 -4.18 0.70
C LYS A 41 8.60 -3.50 0.53
N ALA A 42 7.97 -3.03 1.61
CA ALA A 42 6.60 -2.50 1.56
C ALA A 42 6.40 -1.36 0.56
N ALA A 43 7.30 -0.38 0.57
CA ALA A 43 7.20 0.76 -0.36
C ALA A 43 7.35 0.35 -1.83
N ILE A 44 8.27 -0.58 -2.12
CA ILE A 44 8.47 -1.06 -3.49
C ILE A 44 7.33 -1.96 -3.95
N VAL A 45 6.79 -2.82 -3.06
CA VAL A 45 5.60 -3.64 -3.34
C VAL A 45 4.40 -2.75 -3.67
N GLY A 46 4.13 -1.72 -2.85
CA GLY A 46 3.06 -0.75 -3.12
C GLY A 46 3.22 -0.08 -4.49
N ASN A 47 4.44 0.36 -4.82
CA ASN A 47 4.74 0.99 -6.11
C ASN A 47 4.62 0.04 -7.31
N ILE A 48 4.97 -1.24 -7.14
CA ILE A 48 4.89 -2.25 -8.22
C ILE A 48 3.43 -2.62 -8.47
N VAL A 49 2.62 -2.77 -7.42
CA VAL A 49 1.24 -3.29 -7.51
C VAL A 49 0.23 -2.20 -7.83
N GLU A 50 0.39 -1.00 -7.26
CA GLU A 50 -0.61 0.07 -7.32
C GLU A 50 -0.08 1.38 -7.93
N GLY A 51 1.23 1.46 -8.17
CA GLY A 51 1.84 2.65 -8.77
C GLY A 51 1.79 2.65 -10.29
N ASP A 52 2.32 3.73 -10.89
CA ASP A 52 2.40 3.88 -12.34
C ASP A 52 3.34 2.83 -12.97
N ILE A 53 2.94 2.32 -14.12
CA ILE A 53 3.78 1.43 -14.96
C ILE A 53 4.84 2.30 -15.62
N THR A 54 6.11 1.99 -15.33
CA THR A 54 7.23 2.81 -15.81
C THR A 54 8.51 1.98 -16.03
N GLY A 55 9.31 2.37 -17.02
CA GLY A 55 10.61 1.78 -17.29
C GLY A 55 11.62 1.95 -16.15
N ASP A 56 11.46 2.96 -15.30
CA ASP A 56 12.31 3.16 -14.12
C ASP A 56 12.09 2.06 -13.05
N ARG A 57 10.94 1.39 -13.12
CA ARG A 57 10.57 0.26 -12.27
C ARG A 57 10.04 -0.88 -13.12
N PRO A 58 10.92 -1.65 -13.77
CA PRO A 58 10.49 -2.69 -14.72
C PRO A 58 9.49 -3.70 -14.16
N ALA A 59 9.54 -4.00 -12.85
CA ALA A 59 8.57 -4.88 -12.21
C ALA A 59 7.14 -4.32 -12.21
N SER A 60 6.93 -3.01 -12.45
CA SER A 60 5.58 -2.43 -12.57
C SER A 60 4.82 -2.95 -13.80
N TYR A 61 5.52 -3.42 -14.85
CA TYR A 61 4.91 -4.06 -16.01
C TYR A 61 4.19 -5.37 -15.66
N LEU A 62 4.51 -6.00 -14.53
CA LEU A 62 3.80 -7.19 -14.04
C LEU A 62 2.30 -6.95 -13.83
N GLN A 63 1.86 -5.70 -13.65
CA GLN A 63 0.45 -5.33 -13.58
C GLN A 63 -0.31 -5.66 -14.89
N GLU A 64 0.37 -5.75 -16.02
CA GLU A 64 -0.21 -6.06 -17.33
C GLU A 64 -0.24 -7.57 -17.64
N HIS A 65 0.31 -8.40 -16.75
CA HIS A 65 0.35 -9.84 -16.98
C HIS A 65 -0.94 -10.53 -16.55
N ASP A 66 -1.56 -11.32 -17.44
CA ASP A 66 -2.86 -11.96 -17.22
C ASP A 66 -2.88 -12.99 -16.09
N ASN A 67 -1.73 -13.58 -15.77
CA ASN A 67 -1.63 -14.67 -14.79
C ASN A 67 -0.43 -14.45 -13.85
N ILE A 68 -0.58 -13.50 -12.94
CA ILE A 68 0.38 -13.22 -11.89
C ILE A 68 -0.20 -13.49 -10.50
N GLU A 69 0.56 -14.14 -9.66
CA GLU A 69 0.27 -14.34 -8.25
C GLU A 69 1.31 -13.62 -7.38
N LEU A 70 0.83 -12.85 -6.41
CA LEU A 70 1.67 -12.13 -5.46
C LEU A 70 1.58 -12.80 -4.09
N VAL A 71 2.71 -13.34 -3.63
CA VAL A 71 2.85 -13.96 -2.31
C VAL A 71 3.72 -13.09 -1.43
N ILE A 72 3.12 -12.43 -0.45
CA ILE A 72 3.79 -11.46 0.43
C ILE A 72 3.35 -11.65 1.88
N ASP A 73 4.19 -11.26 2.82
CA ASP A 73 3.82 -11.21 4.23
C ASP A 73 3.11 -9.89 4.59
N GLU A 74 2.56 -9.80 5.81
CA GLU A 74 1.85 -8.61 6.29
C GLU A 74 2.72 -7.36 6.29
N THR A 75 4.01 -7.50 6.57
CA THR A 75 4.93 -6.36 6.66
C THR A 75 5.28 -5.81 5.28
N ALA A 76 5.47 -6.68 4.28
CA ALA A 76 5.64 -6.26 2.88
C ALA A 76 4.35 -5.69 2.27
N ALA A 77 3.17 -6.09 2.78
CA ALA A 77 1.86 -5.64 2.30
C ALA A 77 1.40 -4.29 2.89
N GLN A 78 2.07 -3.78 3.94
CA GLN A 78 1.54 -2.68 4.76
C GLN A 78 1.30 -1.36 4.00
N GLU A 79 1.95 -1.14 2.87
CA GLU A 79 1.77 0.04 2.02
C GLU A 79 0.67 -0.14 0.96
N LEU A 80 0.17 -1.37 0.75
CA LEU A 80 -0.95 -1.60 -0.15
C LEU A 80 -2.23 -0.93 0.38
N THR A 81 -3.00 -0.31 -0.51
CA THR A 81 -4.24 0.40 -0.16
C THR A 81 -5.21 -0.47 0.62
N ARG A 82 -5.35 -1.75 0.23
CA ARG A 82 -6.20 -2.72 0.94
C ARG A 82 -5.79 -2.95 2.40
N VAL A 83 -4.51 -2.79 2.74
CA VAL A 83 -3.97 -2.97 4.10
C VAL A 83 -3.88 -1.63 4.83
N LYS A 84 -3.39 -0.61 4.14
CA LYS A 84 -3.15 0.72 4.72
C LYS A 84 -4.45 1.49 4.99
N THR A 85 -5.34 1.49 4.02
CA THR A 85 -6.61 2.25 4.03
C THR A 85 -7.74 1.42 3.42
N PRO A 86 -8.11 0.26 4.05
CA PRO A 86 -9.06 -0.70 3.47
C PRO A 86 -10.42 -0.09 3.15
N TRP A 87 -10.84 0.95 3.87
CA TRP A 87 -12.09 1.67 3.62
C TRP A 87 -12.16 2.40 2.27
N LEU A 88 -11.03 2.57 1.58
CA LEU A 88 -10.99 3.17 0.24
C LEU A 88 -11.28 2.17 -0.88
N VAL A 89 -11.17 0.87 -0.60
CA VAL A 89 -11.29 -0.19 -1.63
C VAL A 89 -12.46 -1.15 -1.40
N GLY A 90 -13.22 -1.00 -0.32
CA GLY A 90 -14.38 -1.85 -0.05
C GLY A 90 -14.93 -1.71 1.35
N THR A 91 -15.85 -2.61 1.70
CA THR A 91 -16.42 -2.69 3.05
C THR A 91 -15.32 -3.02 4.07
N CYS A 92 -15.37 -2.36 5.20
CA CYS A 92 -14.39 -2.51 6.28
C CYS A 92 -15.06 -3.04 7.54
N ASP A 93 -14.42 -4.00 8.19
CA ASP A 93 -14.80 -4.41 9.55
C ASP A 93 -14.32 -3.34 10.54
N TRP A 94 -15.24 -2.48 10.97
CA TRP A 94 -14.95 -1.31 11.79
C TRP A 94 -14.64 -1.66 13.25
N GLN A 95 -13.54 -2.33 13.49
CA GLN A 95 -13.01 -2.53 14.84
C GLN A 95 -12.35 -1.25 15.38
N PRO A 96 -12.25 -1.06 16.71
CA PRO A 96 -11.69 0.15 17.32
C PRO A 96 -10.29 0.54 16.80
N LYS A 97 -9.49 -0.43 16.40
CA LYS A 97 -8.16 -0.21 15.81
C LYS A 97 -8.27 0.47 14.45
N PHE A 98 -9.18 -0.01 13.60
CA PHE A 98 -9.38 0.55 12.25
C PHE A 98 -10.05 1.92 12.30
N ILE A 99 -11.01 2.13 13.22
CA ILE A 99 -11.65 3.42 13.43
C ILE A 99 -10.60 4.49 13.77
N ARG A 100 -9.73 4.21 14.76
CA ARG A 100 -8.66 5.15 15.13
C ARG A 100 -7.72 5.43 13.95
N LYS A 101 -7.35 4.41 13.18
CA LYS A 101 -6.49 4.53 12.00
C LYS A 101 -7.15 5.40 10.92
N ALA A 102 -8.44 5.18 10.63
CA ALA A 102 -9.20 5.93 9.64
C ALA A 102 -9.37 7.40 10.03
N VAL A 103 -9.70 7.67 11.29
CA VAL A 103 -9.84 9.05 11.79
C VAL A 103 -8.51 9.79 11.78
N ALA A 104 -7.42 9.15 12.21
CA ALA A 104 -6.08 9.75 12.16
C ALA A 104 -5.65 10.05 10.70
N TRP A 105 -5.92 9.11 9.78
CA TRP A 105 -5.68 9.30 8.36
C TRP A 105 -6.50 10.47 7.79
N LEU A 106 -7.80 10.58 8.15
CA LEU A 106 -8.66 11.67 7.73
C LEU A 106 -8.14 13.02 8.23
N CYS A 107 -7.73 13.11 9.50
CA CYS A 107 -7.12 14.33 10.06
C CYS A 107 -5.91 14.78 9.22
N GLY A 108 -5.05 13.85 8.84
CA GLY A 108 -3.89 14.14 7.98
C GLY A 108 -4.29 14.59 6.57
N LYS A 109 -5.32 13.98 5.99
CA LYS A 109 -5.81 14.32 4.64
C LYS A 109 -6.42 15.71 4.55
N VAL A 110 -7.25 16.07 5.52
CA VAL A 110 -7.96 17.37 5.51
C VAL A 110 -7.22 18.48 6.25
N GLY A 111 -6.11 18.16 6.92
CA GLY A 111 -5.32 19.13 7.70
C GLY A 111 -6.06 19.68 8.92
N LYS A 112 -7.01 18.93 9.48
CA LYS A 112 -7.83 19.36 10.63
C LYS A 112 -7.58 18.46 11.85
N PRO A 113 -7.56 19.03 13.07
CA PRO A 113 -7.57 18.20 14.27
C PRO A 113 -8.91 17.47 14.42
N ILE A 114 -8.91 16.33 15.11
CA ILE A 114 -10.06 15.45 15.26
C ILE A 114 -11.35 16.16 15.67
N LEU A 115 -11.27 17.13 16.59
CA LEU A 115 -12.43 17.88 17.09
C LEU A 115 -13.01 18.90 16.09
N LYS A 116 -12.32 19.14 14.98
CA LYS A 116 -12.78 20.03 13.89
C LYS A 116 -13.19 19.29 12.64
N LEU A 117 -13.20 17.94 12.67
CA LEU A 117 -13.74 17.15 11.59
C LEU A 117 -15.26 17.33 11.51
N THR A 118 -15.77 17.48 10.31
CA THR A 118 -17.19 17.66 10.04
C THR A 118 -17.77 16.41 9.39
N TYR A 119 -19.10 16.24 9.43
CA TYR A 119 -19.82 15.19 8.71
C TYR A 119 -19.39 15.10 7.24
N LYS A 120 -19.24 16.26 6.59
CA LYS A 120 -18.81 16.34 5.21
C LYS A 120 -17.41 15.78 4.98
N ASP A 121 -16.47 16.01 5.89
CA ASP A 121 -15.11 15.47 5.78
C ASP A 121 -15.12 13.94 5.72
N TYR A 122 -16.00 13.28 6.49
CA TYR A 122 -16.15 11.81 6.47
C TYR A 122 -16.77 11.31 5.16
N ILE A 123 -17.83 11.95 4.68
CA ILE A 123 -18.53 11.55 3.44
C ILE A 123 -17.60 11.71 2.23
N ASP A 124 -16.94 12.86 2.11
CA ASP A 124 -16.05 13.17 0.99
C ASP A 124 -14.84 12.23 0.91
N HIS A 125 -14.54 11.49 1.99
CA HIS A 125 -13.39 10.59 2.08
C HIS A 125 -13.77 9.11 2.31
N SER A 126 -14.97 8.70 1.90
CA SER A 126 -15.46 7.30 1.96
C SER A 126 -15.54 6.72 3.37
N LEU A 127 -15.73 7.55 4.38
CA LEU A 127 -15.85 7.14 5.79
C LEU A 127 -17.29 7.29 6.32
N GLY A 128 -18.28 7.39 5.43
CA GLY A 128 -19.70 7.52 5.80
C GLY A 128 -20.21 6.39 6.68
N GLU A 129 -19.75 5.15 6.44
CA GLU A 129 -20.12 3.99 7.26
C GLU A 129 -19.81 4.16 8.76
N LEU A 130 -18.73 4.89 9.09
CA LEU A 130 -18.40 5.18 10.50
C LEU A 130 -19.47 6.01 11.20
N LEU A 131 -20.11 6.89 10.46
CA LEU A 131 -21.19 7.75 11.01
C LEU A 131 -22.47 6.97 11.23
N GLU A 132 -22.78 6.00 10.34
CA GLU A 132 -23.97 5.15 10.42
C GLU A 132 -23.90 4.15 11.58
N GLN A 133 -22.70 3.68 11.94
CA GLN A 133 -22.49 2.76 13.05
C GLN A 133 -22.54 3.41 14.44
N GLY A 134 -22.92 4.68 14.52
CA GLY A 134 -23.14 5.39 15.80
C GLY A 134 -21.85 5.76 16.52
N PHE A 135 -20.72 5.74 15.85
CA PHE A 135 -19.53 6.40 16.36
C PHE A 135 -19.75 7.91 16.29
N LEU A 136 -20.37 8.44 17.35
CA LEU A 136 -20.62 9.86 17.54
C LEU A 136 -19.29 10.62 17.42
N VAL A 137 -19.07 11.14 16.24
CA VAL A 137 -18.23 12.33 16.12
C VAL A 137 -18.99 13.41 16.87
N TYR A 138 -18.38 13.94 17.92
CA TYR A 138 -18.84 15.18 18.53
C TYR A 138 -18.79 16.26 17.47
N THR A 139 -19.79 16.30 16.60
CA THR A 139 -20.01 17.44 15.74
C THR A 139 -20.54 18.54 16.66
N ASN A 140 -19.72 19.54 16.84
CA ASN A 140 -20.16 20.80 17.44
C ASN A 140 -21.27 21.38 16.55
N THR A 141 -22.52 21.04 16.85
CA THR A 141 -23.72 21.69 16.30
C THR A 141 -23.93 23.00 17.04
N HIS A 142 -22.99 23.92 16.93
CA HIS A 142 -23.21 25.31 17.34
C HIS A 142 -22.43 26.21 16.39
N GLY A 143 -23.17 26.81 15.45
CA GLY A 143 -22.67 27.87 14.56
C GLY A 143 -23.63 28.09 13.45
#